data_d785a9200027211481d4199a41b1244c
#
_entry.id   d785a9200027211481d4199a41b1244c
#
_cell.length_a   1.000
_cell.length_b   1.000
_cell.length_c   1.000
_cell.angle_alpha   90.00
_cell.angle_beta   90.00
_cell.angle_gamma   90.00
#
_symmetry.space_group_name_H-M   'P 1'
#
loop_
_entity.id
_entity.type
_entity.pdbx_description
1 polymer ?
#
loop_
_entity_poly.entity_id
_entity_poly.type
_entity_poly.pdbx_seq_one_letter_code
_entity_poly.pdbx_strand_id
1 'polypeptide(L)'
;QYNTFQERYEKGTINDYELTLKYQAFYDTSPDNEAFLTQWIIKNPTSYPARLARGIYIRKLGEAARGAKYIKDTPPENIVNMQQYLERANQDLLASLQLSRKPIVSVLHLINISMTFGDKQKSVAWLNYANRIDPNNYGIKRRYLLTLQPRWGGSYDKMWAFLKACRDQHTSSEFLRIFESTIYLDQAKSFAEQDQRERALPLYRKSLDLLEGIDNTDRLEALKGVVYNGVNPFEYKFEPKSKG
;
A
#
# COMPACT_ATOMS: atom_id res chain seq x y z
N GLN A 1 -15.56 15.04 -11.75
CA GLN A 1 -14.18 14.57 -11.96
C GLN A 1 -13.92 13.19 -11.32
N TYR A 2 -14.15 12.96 -10.00
CA TYR A 2 -13.87 11.67 -9.35
C TYR A 2 -14.80 10.54 -9.81
N ASN A 3 -16.07 10.82 -10.13
CA ASN A 3 -16.96 9.84 -10.78
C ASN A 3 -16.37 9.38 -12.12
N THR A 4 -15.83 10.30 -12.93
CA THR A 4 -15.19 9.97 -14.20
C THR A 4 -13.98 9.05 -14.04
N PHE A 5 -13.15 9.23 -12.99
CA PHE A 5 -12.04 8.32 -12.73
C PHE A 5 -12.53 6.92 -12.33
N GLN A 6 -13.57 6.84 -11.50
CA GLN A 6 -14.16 5.57 -11.11
C GLN A 6 -14.76 4.83 -12.34
N GLU A 7 -15.49 5.55 -13.19
CA GLU A 7 -16.04 4.99 -14.43
C GLU A 7 -14.94 4.48 -15.38
N ARG A 8 -13.83 5.22 -15.50
CA ARG A 8 -12.69 4.81 -16.33
C ARG A 8 -12.06 3.51 -15.80
N TYR A 9 -11.92 3.38 -14.48
CA TYR A 9 -11.45 2.14 -13.87
C TYR A 9 -12.43 0.98 -14.10
N GLU A 10 -13.73 1.21 -13.89
CA GLU A 10 -14.77 0.20 -14.13
C GLU A 10 -14.83 -0.28 -15.57
N LYS A 11 -14.51 0.60 -16.54
CA LYS A 11 -14.36 0.31 -17.97
C LYS A 11 -13.00 -0.28 -18.36
N GLY A 12 -12.05 -0.37 -17.42
CA GLY A 12 -10.70 -0.90 -17.66
C GLY A 12 -9.77 0.02 -18.46
N THR A 13 -10.07 1.34 -18.55
CA THR A 13 -9.22 2.33 -19.25
C THR A 13 -8.16 2.96 -18.37
N ILE A 14 -8.20 2.71 -17.07
CA ILE A 14 -7.13 2.93 -16.10
C ILE A 14 -7.08 1.75 -15.15
N ASN A 15 -5.90 1.50 -14.55
CA ASN A 15 -5.75 0.43 -13.57
C ASN A 15 -6.02 0.92 -12.11
N ASP A 16 -5.99 0.00 -11.15
CA ASP A 16 -6.25 0.29 -9.73
C ASP A 16 -5.18 1.19 -9.11
N TYR A 17 -3.94 1.13 -9.56
CA TYR A 17 -2.86 2.00 -9.12
C TYR A 17 -3.09 3.45 -9.57
N GLU A 18 -3.38 3.65 -10.86
CA GLU A 18 -3.70 4.99 -11.39
C GLU A 18 -4.91 5.61 -10.68
N LEU A 19 -5.95 4.81 -10.42
CA LEU A 19 -7.11 5.28 -9.66
C LEU A 19 -6.72 5.67 -8.24
N THR A 20 -5.92 4.86 -7.55
CA THR A 20 -5.44 5.14 -6.19
C THR A 20 -4.68 6.46 -6.12
N LEU A 21 -3.81 6.75 -7.09
CA LEU A 21 -3.09 8.03 -7.15
C LEU A 21 -4.03 9.25 -7.17
N LYS A 22 -5.19 9.16 -7.86
CA LYS A 22 -6.17 10.26 -7.88
C LYS A 22 -6.76 10.55 -6.51
N TYR A 23 -6.90 9.54 -5.67
CA TYR A 23 -7.42 9.69 -4.30
C TYR A 23 -6.37 10.12 -3.27
N GLN A 24 -5.08 10.20 -3.64
CA GLN A 24 -4.05 10.75 -2.74
C GLN A 24 -4.26 12.23 -2.38
N ALA A 25 -5.02 12.97 -3.17
CA ALA A 25 -5.43 14.33 -2.81
C ALA A 25 -6.13 14.41 -1.44
N PHE A 26 -6.77 13.32 -0.97
CA PHE A 26 -7.43 13.24 0.33
C PHE A 26 -6.50 12.74 1.47
N TYR A 27 -5.19 12.70 1.24
CA TYR A 27 -4.18 12.45 2.28
C TYR A 27 -3.80 13.70 3.06
N ASP A 28 -4.19 14.87 2.56
CA ASP A 28 -4.04 16.14 3.27
C ASP A 28 -4.98 16.18 4.49
N THR A 29 -4.40 16.34 5.67
CA THR A 29 -5.11 16.32 6.96
C THR A 29 -5.48 17.72 7.46
N SER A 30 -5.53 18.73 6.59
CA SER A 30 -5.99 20.09 6.93
C SER A 30 -7.40 20.04 7.52
N PRO A 31 -7.64 20.72 8.67
CA PRO A 31 -8.90 20.64 9.40
C PRO A 31 -10.14 21.03 8.58
N ASP A 32 -10.00 21.98 7.68
CA ASP A 32 -11.09 22.48 6.84
C ASP A 32 -11.65 21.43 5.87
N ASN A 33 -10.86 20.41 5.55
CA ASN A 33 -11.27 19.34 4.67
C ASN A 33 -12.42 18.49 5.22
N GLU A 34 -12.54 18.30 6.54
CA GLU A 34 -13.61 17.50 7.12
C GLU A 34 -14.99 18.10 6.85
N ALA A 35 -15.13 19.40 7.04
CA ALA A 35 -16.39 20.10 6.79
C ALA A 35 -16.77 20.02 5.29
N PHE A 36 -15.81 20.26 4.40
CA PHE A 36 -16.03 20.15 2.97
C PHE A 36 -16.46 18.74 2.53
N LEU A 37 -15.77 17.70 2.98
CA LEU A 37 -16.07 16.31 2.63
C LEU A 37 -17.41 15.86 3.20
N THR A 38 -17.77 16.32 4.40
CA THR A 38 -19.09 16.08 5.01
C THR A 38 -20.21 16.72 4.19
N GLN A 39 -20.05 17.98 3.78
CA GLN A 39 -21.01 18.66 2.90
C GLN A 39 -21.12 17.96 1.54
N TRP A 40 -20.01 17.44 1.00
CA TRP A 40 -20.05 16.70 -0.26
C TRP A 40 -20.92 15.44 -0.14
N ILE A 41 -20.81 14.68 0.97
CA ILE A 41 -21.67 13.51 1.23
C ILE A 41 -23.14 13.92 1.40
N ILE A 42 -23.42 15.00 2.15
CA ILE A 42 -24.79 15.47 2.38
C ILE A 42 -25.45 15.83 1.04
N LYS A 43 -24.74 16.53 0.15
CA LYS A 43 -25.26 16.91 -1.16
C LYS A 43 -25.36 15.76 -2.14
N ASN A 44 -24.57 14.69 -1.94
CA ASN A 44 -24.46 13.54 -2.86
C ASN A 44 -24.40 12.23 -2.07
N PRO A 45 -25.49 11.82 -1.40
CA PRO A 45 -25.49 10.70 -0.45
C PRO A 45 -25.14 9.33 -1.09
N THR A 46 -25.37 9.18 -2.39
CA THR A 46 -25.09 7.97 -3.16
C THR A 46 -23.75 8.05 -3.92
N SER A 47 -22.94 9.07 -3.66
CA SER A 47 -21.65 9.24 -4.32
C SER A 47 -20.58 8.36 -3.69
N TYR A 48 -20.11 7.35 -4.43
CA TYR A 48 -18.96 6.53 -4.05
C TYR A 48 -17.71 7.40 -3.76
N PRO A 49 -17.29 8.33 -4.67
CA PRO A 49 -16.13 9.17 -4.40
C PRO A 49 -16.23 10.03 -3.15
N ALA A 50 -17.43 10.54 -2.81
CA ALA A 50 -17.60 11.37 -1.62
C ALA A 50 -17.37 10.56 -0.34
N ARG A 51 -17.95 9.36 -0.26
CA ARG A 51 -17.75 8.44 0.87
C ARG A 51 -16.31 7.97 0.99
N LEU A 52 -15.73 7.55 -0.13
CA LEU A 52 -14.34 7.11 -0.17
C LEU A 52 -13.38 8.24 0.26
N ALA A 53 -13.57 9.45 -0.27
CA ALA A 53 -12.73 10.60 0.04
C ALA A 53 -12.71 10.91 1.54
N ARG A 54 -13.89 10.96 2.19
CA ARG A 54 -13.96 11.22 3.64
C ARG A 54 -13.37 10.06 4.45
N GLY A 55 -13.63 8.82 4.05
CA GLY A 55 -13.01 7.64 4.68
C GLY A 55 -11.49 7.67 4.62
N ILE A 56 -10.90 8.05 3.48
CA ILE A 56 -9.46 8.22 3.31
C ILE A 56 -8.93 9.33 4.22
N TYR A 57 -9.55 10.50 4.17
CA TYR A 57 -9.17 11.66 4.98
C TYR A 57 -9.17 11.33 6.48
N ILE A 58 -10.27 10.76 7.00
CA ILE A 58 -10.38 10.40 8.41
C ILE A 58 -9.35 9.34 8.80
N ARG A 59 -9.09 8.35 7.94
CA ARG A 59 -8.04 7.36 8.17
C ARG A 59 -6.66 8.05 8.30
N LYS A 60 -6.38 9.05 7.46
CA LYS A 60 -5.13 9.83 7.54
C LYS A 60 -5.03 10.67 8.79
N LEU A 61 -6.14 11.23 9.29
CA LEU A 61 -6.17 11.85 10.61
C LEU A 61 -5.78 10.87 11.72
N GLY A 62 -6.24 9.62 11.64
CA GLY A 62 -5.85 8.57 12.59
C GLY A 62 -4.35 8.28 12.54
N GLU A 63 -3.76 8.19 11.35
CA GLU A 63 -2.31 8.02 11.21
C GLU A 63 -1.54 9.23 11.79
N ALA A 64 -2.01 10.44 11.54
CA ALA A 64 -1.42 11.66 12.09
C ALA A 64 -1.53 11.73 13.63
N ALA A 65 -2.69 11.37 14.19
CA ALA A 65 -2.92 11.33 15.63
C ALA A 65 -1.99 10.34 16.35
N ARG A 66 -1.71 9.18 15.72
CA ARG A 66 -0.73 8.20 16.23
C ARG A 66 0.69 8.76 16.27
N GLY A 67 1.07 9.55 15.25
CA GLY A 67 2.45 9.99 15.04
C GLY A 67 3.36 8.91 14.43
N ALA A 68 4.67 9.24 14.35
CA ALA A 68 5.67 8.44 13.63
C ALA A 68 6.40 7.40 14.49
N LYS A 69 6.19 7.37 15.80
CA LYS A 69 6.90 6.46 16.73
C LYS A 69 6.47 5.00 16.55
N TYR A 70 7.33 4.07 16.98
CA TYR A 70 6.92 2.67 17.12
C TYR A 70 5.79 2.54 18.13
N ILE A 71 4.94 1.52 17.98
CA ILE A 71 3.76 1.32 18.83
C ILE A 71 4.11 1.29 20.34
N LYS A 72 5.24 0.67 20.70
CA LYS A 72 5.74 0.58 22.07
C LYS A 72 6.15 1.93 22.68
N ASP A 73 6.46 2.91 21.83
CA ASP A 73 6.94 4.25 22.22
C ASP A 73 5.85 5.33 21.97
N THR A 74 4.65 4.91 21.53
CA THR A 74 3.52 5.80 21.25
C THR A 74 2.69 5.99 22.52
N PRO A 75 2.39 7.24 22.93
CA PRO A 75 1.53 7.50 24.09
C PRO A 75 0.17 6.79 23.96
N PRO A 76 -0.36 6.21 25.05
CA PRO A 76 -1.65 5.50 25.02
C PRO A 76 -2.82 6.34 24.48
N GLU A 77 -2.87 7.63 24.81
CA GLU A 77 -3.88 8.56 24.29
C GLU A 77 -3.84 8.71 22.79
N ASN A 78 -2.65 8.68 22.17
CA ASN A 78 -2.50 8.74 20.72
C ASN A 78 -3.03 7.45 20.05
N ILE A 79 -2.87 6.30 20.72
CA ILE A 79 -3.42 5.03 20.24
C ILE A 79 -4.96 5.07 20.28
N VAL A 80 -5.54 5.56 21.38
CA VAL A 80 -6.99 5.72 21.52
C VAL A 80 -7.56 6.67 20.47
N ASN A 81 -6.93 7.81 20.27
CA ASN A 81 -7.34 8.79 19.27
C ASN A 81 -7.25 8.18 17.84
N MET A 82 -6.16 7.50 17.52
CA MET A 82 -6.04 6.77 16.24
C MET A 82 -7.19 5.78 16.04
N GLN A 83 -7.51 4.98 17.07
CA GLN A 83 -8.58 3.97 16.99
C GLN A 83 -9.94 4.61 16.69
N GLN A 84 -10.29 5.71 17.36
CA GLN A 84 -11.53 6.44 17.11
C GLN A 84 -11.63 6.96 15.68
N TYR A 85 -10.55 7.54 15.13
CA TYR A 85 -10.52 7.95 13.73
C TYR A 85 -10.64 6.76 12.78
N LEU A 86 -9.95 5.65 13.03
CA LEU A 86 -10.01 4.48 12.18
C LEU A 86 -11.38 3.82 12.19
N GLU A 87 -12.10 3.82 13.31
CA GLU A 87 -13.50 3.36 13.39
C GLU A 87 -14.44 4.23 12.55
N ARG A 88 -14.31 5.56 12.63
CA ARG A 88 -15.08 6.49 11.79
C ARG A 88 -14.74 6.30 10.29
N ALA A 89 -13.48 6.17 9.96
CA ALA A 89 -13.03 5.90 8.59
C ALA A 89 -13.61 4.58 8.06
N ASN A 90 -13.60 3.53 8.89
CA ASN A 90 -14.15 2.23 8.54
C ASN A 90 -15.63 2.29 8.19
N GLN A 91 -16.43 3.10 8.91
CA GLN A 91 -17.86 3.29 8.59
C GLN A 91 -18.07 3.87 7.19
N ASP A 92 -17.33 4.93 6.82
CA ASP A 92 -17.44 5.52 5.48
C ASP A 92 -16.93 4.58 4.38
N LEU A 93 -15.82 3.88 4.63
CA LEU A 93 -15.26 2.93 3.68
C LEU A 93 -16.18 1.74 3.44
N LEU A 94 -16.79 1.18 4.49
CA LEU A 94 -17.79 0.11 4.37
C LEU A 94 -19.04 0.59 3.63
N ALA A 95 -19.56 1.78 3.96
CA ALA A 95 -20.70 2.36 3.26
C ALA A 95 -20.40 2.57 1.76
N SER A 96 -19.17 2.94 1.42
CA SER A 96 -18.75 3.14 0.01
C SER A 96 -18.76 1.85 -0.81
N LEU A 97 -18.57 0.66 -0.20
CA LEU A 97 -18.57 -0.61 -0.93
C LEU A 97 -19.89 -0.87 -1.68
N GLN A 98 -21.00 -0.32 -1.19
CA GLN A 98 -22.33 -0.49 -1.79
C GLN A 98 -22.61 0.52 -2.92
N LEU A 99 -21.73 1.48 -3.13
CA LEU A 99 -21.94 2.61 -4.05
C LEU A 99 -21.15 2.50 -5.35
N SER A 100 -20.39 1.43 -5.54
CA SER A 100 -19.63 1.16 -6.77
C SER A 100 -19.59 -0.34 -7.08
N ARG A 101 -19.51 -0.68 -8.35
CA ARG A 101 -19.34 -2.07 -8.82
C ARG A 101 -17.93 -2.61 -8.53
N LYS A 102 -16.92 -1.72 -8.54
CA LYS A 102 -15.51 -2.06 -8.31
C LYS A 102 -14.89 -1.13 -7.25
N PRO A 103 -15.28 -1.23 -5.97
CA PRO A 103 -14.83 -0.32 -4.91
C PRO A 103 -13.39 -0.63 -4.43
N ILE A 104 -12.45 -0.80 -5.35
CA ILE A 104 -11.13 -1.35 -5.07
C ILE A 104 -10.30 -0.45 -4.14
N VAL A 105 -10.40 0.88 -4.29
CA VAL A 105 -9.67 1.81 -3.42
C VAL A 105 -10.20 1.79 -1.98
N SER A 106 -11.52 1.61 -1.80
CA SER A 106 -12.09 1.41 -0.46
C SER A 106 -11.53 0.17 0.21
N VAL A 107 -11.44 -0.94 -0.54
CA VAL A 107 -10.85 -2.21 -0.05
C VAL A 107 -9.39 -2.02 0.33
N LEU A 108 -8.61 -1.27 -0.44
CA LEU A 108 -7.22 -0.93 -0.12
C LEU A 108 -7.10 -0.25 1.25
N HIS A 109 -7.98 0.71 1.53
CA HIS A 109 -7.98 1.41 2.82
C HIS A 109 -8.50 0.54 3.97
N LEU A 110 -9.45 -0.37 3.72
CA LEU A 110 -9.92 -1.36 4.69
C LEU A 110 -8.83 -2.37 5.08
N ILE A 111 -8.01 -2.82 4.13
CA ILE A 111 -6.80 -3.63 4.44
C ILE A 111 -5.82 -2.84 5.33
N ASN A 112 -5.60 -1.55 5.05
CA ASN A 112 -4.74 -0.72 5.88
C ASN A 112 -5.25 -0.65 7.33
N ILE A 113 -6.55 -0.47 7.52
CA ILE A 113 -7.18 -0.46 8.86
C ILE A 113 -7.01 -1.82 9.53
N SER A 114 -7.32 -2.92 8.84
CA SER A 114 -7.15 -4.28 9.35
C SER A 114 -5.70 -4.56 9.78
N MET A 115 -4.72 -4.11 8.99
CA MET A 115 -3.30 -4.23 9.30
C MET A 115 -2.94 -3.45 10.58
N THR A 116 -3.46 -2.23 10.74
CA THR A 116 -3.19 -1.40 11.93
C THR A 116 -3.75 -2.05 13.20
N PHE A 117 -4.92 -2.69 13.12
CA PHE A 117 -5.50 -3.45 14.23
C PHE A 117 -4.92 -4.86 14.40
N GLY A 118 -4.01 -5.31 13.54
CA GLY A 118 -3.47 -6.68 13.54
C GLY A 118 -4.50 -7.75 13.16
N ASP A 119 -5.63 -7.37 12.54
CA ASP A 119 -6.71 -8.28 12.15
C ASP A 119 -6.39 -9.01 10.84
N LYS A 120 -5.68 -10.12 10.98
CA LYS A 120 -5.24 -10.95 9.84
C LYS A 120 -6.41 -11.59 9.10
N GLN A 121 -7.48 -11.95 9.82
CA GLN A 121 -8.66 -12.58 9.20
C GLN A 121 -9.36 -11.59 8.28
N LYS A 122 -9.58 -10.35 8.73
CA LYS A 122 -10.14 -9.29 7.89
C LYS A 122 -9.22 -8.96 6.70
N SER A 123 -7.90 -8.92 6.89
CA SER A 123 -6.98 -8.68 5.79
C SER A 123 -7.13 -9.72 4.67
N VAL A 124 -7.24 -11.02 5.02
CA VAL A 124 -7.51 -12.11 4.07
C VAL A 124 -8.89 -11.96 3.43
N ALA A 125 -9.92 -11.63 4.21
CA ALA A 125 -11.28 -11.44 3.68
C ALA A 125 -11.34 -10.31 2.65
N TRP A 126 -10.64 -9.19 2.88
CA TRP A 126 -10.54 -8.08 1.93
C TRP A 126 -9.76 -8.43 0.67
N LEU A 127 -8.66 -9.19 0.79
CA LEU A 127 -7.95 -9.71 -0.38
C LEU A 127 -8.87 -10.58 -1.24
N ASN A 128 -9.59 -11.53 -0.62
CA ASN A 128 -10.52 -12.40 -1.32
C ASN A 128 -11.69 -11.62 -1.96
N TYR A 129 -12.19 -10.60 -1.28
CA TYR A 129 -13.21 -9.70 -1.84
C TYR A 129 -12.67 -8.97 -3.07
N ALA A 130 -11.47 -8.39 -2.99
CA ALA A 130 -10.85 -7.70 -4.11
C ALA A 130 -10.57 -8.62 -5.30
N ASN A 131 -10.09 -9.85 -5.07
CA ASN A 131 -9.80 -10.83 -6.13
C ASN A 131 -11.07 -11.27 -6.88
N ARG A 132 -12.26 -11.24 -6.24
CA ARG A 132 -13.53 -11.49 -6.93
C ARG A 132 -13.95 -10.34 -7.84
N ILE A 133 -13.56 -9.10 -7.51
CA ILE A 133 -13.89 -7.90 -8.29
C ILE A 133 -12.91 -7.71 -9.45
N ASP A 134 -11.62 -7.83 -9.13
CA ASP A 134 -10.52 -7.64 -10.06
C ASP A 134 -9.37 -8.60 -9.70
N PRO A 135 -9.28 -9.76 -10.37
CA PRO A 135 -8.20 -10.73 -10.10
C PRO A 135 -6.79 -10.19 -10.34
N ASN A 136 -6.66 -9.14 -11.16
CA ASN A 136 -5.38 -8.51 -11.49
C ASN A 136 -5.08 -7.24 -10.67
N ASN A 137 -5.82 -7.01 -9.57
CA ASN A 137 -5.56 -5.87 -8.72
C ASN A 137 -4.12 -5.89 -8.18
N TYR A 138 -3.35 -4.87 -8.53
CA TYR A 138 -1.98 -4.69 -8.07
C TYR A 138 -1.93 -4.14 -6.64
N GLY A 139 -2.67 -3.05 -6.39
CA GLY A 139 -2.60 -2.30 -5.15
C GLY A 139 -2.98 -3.13 -3.93
N ILE A 140 -4.03 -3.95 -4.04
CA ILE A 140 -4.49 -4.82 -2.95
C ILE A 140 -3.50 -5.96 -2.69
N LYS A 141 -3.05 -6.67 -3.74
CA LYS A 141 -2.08 -7.75 -3.60
C LYS A 141 -0.78 -7.24 -2.98
N ARG A 142 -0.28 -6.10 -3.45
CA ARG A 142 0.91 -5.47 -2.86
C ARG A 142 0.67 -5.09 -1.40
N ARG A 143 -0.47 -4.48 -1.08
CA ARG A 143 -0.81 -4.11 0.30
C ARG A 143 -0.91 -5.34 1.20
N TYR A 144 -1.56 -6.40 0.73
CA TYR A 144 -1.66 -7.64 1.49
C TYR A 144 -0.28 -8.28 1.73
N LEU A 145 0.60 -8.31 0.73
CA LEU A 145 1.99 -8.76 0.89
C LEU A 145 2.69 -8.02 2.04
N LEU A 146 2.49 -6.70 2.18
CA LEU A 146 3.07 -5.92 3.26
C LEU A 146 2.50 -6.28 4.64
N THR A 147 1.25 -6.75 4.73
CA THR A 147 0.68 -7.26 6.01
C THR A 147 1.35 -8.54 6.49
N LEU A 148 2.01 -9.27 5.59
CA LEU A 148 2.72 -10.53 5.89
C LEU A 148 4.16 -10.31 6.36
N GLN A 149 4.65 -9.08 6.42
CA GLN A 149 5.99 -8.77 6.92
C GLN A 149 6.14 -9.16 8.40
N PRO A 150 7.34 -9.58 8.86
CA PRO A 150 7.59 -9.97 10.26
C PRO A 150 7.17 -8.90 11.28
N ARG A 151 7.43 -7.61 10.99
CA ARG A 151 7.04 -6.48 11.85
C ARG A 151 5.52 -6.33 12.06
N TRP A 152 4.71 -6.95 11.22
CA TRP A 152 3.24 -7.04 11.35
C TRP A 152 2.76 -8.41 11.83
N GLY A 153 3.69 -9.21 12.40
CA GLY A 153 3.40 -10.55 12.90
C GLY A 153 3.20 -11.60 11.81
N GLY A 154 3.74 -11.34 10.61
CA GLY A 154 3.88 -12.31 9.53
C GLY A 154 5.21 -13.04 9.55
N SER A 155 5.67 -13.53 8.38
CA SER A 155 6.99 -14.10 8.17
C SER A 155 7.38 -14.05 6.69
N TYR A 156 8.67 -14.16 6.40
CA TYR A 156 9.15 -14.25 5.02
C TYR A 156 8.61 -15.48 4.29
N ASP A 157 8.46 -16.61 4.98
CA ASP A 157 7.84 -17.80 4.37
C ASP A 157 6.42 -17.54 3.90
N LYS A 158 5.62 -16.81 4.68
CA LYS A 158 4.27 -16.38 4.27
C LYS A 158 4.30 -15.43 3.09
N MET A 159 5.27 -14.52 3.04
CA MET A 159 5.44 -13.61 1.90
C MET A 159 5.79 -14.39 0.63
N TRP A 160 6.73 -15.34 0.70
CA TRP A 160 7.10 -16.22 -0.42
C TRP A 160 5.95 -17.11 -0.87
N ALA A 161 5.21 -17.70 0.07
CA ALA A 161 4.03 -18.49 -0.24
C ALA A 161 2.95 -17.66 -0.96
N PHE A 162 2.75 -16.42 -0.55
CA PHE A 162 1.82 -15.52 -1.22
C PHE A 162 2.30 -15.13 -2.61
N LEU A 163 3.59 -14.85 -2.80
CA LEU A 163 4.17 -14.60 -4.13
C LEU A 163 3.95 -15.78 -5.06
N LYS A 164 4.17 -17.01 -4.57
CA LYS A 164 3.89 -18.24 -5.32
C LYS A 164 2.40 -18.31 -5.72
N ALA A 165 1.49 -18.06 -4.79
CA ALA A 165 0.06 -18.05 -5.08
C ALA A 165 -0.32 -17.00 -6.14
N CYS A 166 0.29 -15.80 -6.11
CA CYS A 166 0.10 -14.79 -7.15
C CYS A 166 0.59 -15.26 -8.53
N ARG A 167 1.71 -16.00 -8.57
CA ARG A 167 2.23 -16.60 -9.82
C ARG A 167 1.29 -17.65 -10.37
N ASP A 168 0.78 -18.53 -9.51
CA ASP A 168 -0.17 -19.59 -9.88
C ASP A 168 -1.52 -18.99 -10.38
N GLN A 169 -1.87 -17.77 -9.96
CA GLN A 169 -3.04 -16.99 -10.40
C GLN A 169 -2.78 -16.13 -11.63
N HIS A 170 -1.67 -16.33 -12.35
CA HIS A 170 -1.31 -15.58 -13.56
C HIS A 170 -1.20 -14.05 -13.37
N THR A 171 -0.77 -13.60 -12.19
CA THR A 171 -0.41 -12.19 -11.96
C THR A 171 0.71 -11.79 -12.94
N SER A 172 0.67 -10.57 -13.48
CA SER A 172 1.65 -10.11 -14.48
C SER A 172 3.09 -10.25 -13.99
N SER A 173 4.01 -10.54 -14.91
CA SER A 173 5.44 -10.70 -14.59
C SER A 173 6.05 -9.45 -13.95
N GLU A 174 5.62 -8.27 -14.36
CA GLU A 174 6.05 -7.00 -13.77
C GLU A 174 5.64 -6.91 -12.29
N PHE A 175 4.38 -7.21 -11.96
CA PHE A 175 3.91 -7.19 -10.57
C PHE A 175 4.61 -8.25 -9.72
N LEU A 176 4.85 -9.44 -10.27
CA LEU A 176 5.61 -10.48 -9.58
C LEU A 176 7.04 -10.03 -9.26
N ARG A 177 7.71 -9.35 -10.20
CA ARG A 177 9.05 -8.76 -9.97
C ARG A 177 9.02 -7.73 -8.83
N ILE A 178 8.02 -6.84 -8.81
CA ILE A 178 7.85 -5.85 -7.75
C ILE A 178 7.58 -6.54 -6.39
N PHE A 179 6.75 -7.57 -6.34
CA PHE A 179 6.44 -8.29 -5.10
C PHE A 179 7.67 -9.04 -4.58
N GLU A 180 8.40 -9.71 -5.44
CA GLU A 180 9.64 -10.40 -5.11
C GLU A 180 10.71 -9.41 -4.60
N SER A 181 10.89 -8.29 -5.30
CA SER A 181 11.76 -7.21 -4.87
C SER A 181 11.37 -6.66 -3.49
N THR A 182 10.07 -6.47 -3.23
CA THR A 182 9.58 -6.01 -1.92
C THR A 182 10.00 -6.96 -0.79
N ILE A 183 10.01 -8.28 -1.04
CA ILE A 183 10.45 -9.27 -0.05
C ILE A 183 11.95 -9.13 0.23
N TYR A 184 12.79 -9.09 -0.81
CA TYR A 184 14.23 -8.91 -0.65
C TYR A 184 14.59 -7.59 0.01
N LEU A 185 13.89 -6.51 -0.35
CA LEU A 185 14.10 -5.19 0.25
C LEU A 185 13.79 -5.19 1.75
N ASP A 186 12.71 -5.84 2.18
CA ASP A 186 12.37 -5.93 3.60
C ASP A 186 13.38 -6.79 4.38
N GLN A 187 13.82 -7.91 3.81
CA GLN A 187 14.88 -8.74 4.39
C GLN A 187 16.20 -7.96 4.53
N ALA A 188 16.59 -7.23 3.47
CA ALA A 188 17.78 -6.42 3.46
C ALA A 188 17.75 -5.35 4.57
N LYS A 189 16.65 -4.63 4.70
CA LYS A 189 16.44 -3.63 5.76
C LYS A 189 16.54 -4.27 7.15
N SER A 190 15.95 -5.44 7.35
CA SER A 190 16.02 -6.15 8.63
C SER A 190 17.45 -6.53 9.02
N PHE A 191 18.29 -6.96 8.06
CA PHE A 191 19.70 -7.22 8.31
C PHE A 191 20.51 -5.93 8.54
N ALA A 192 20.23 -4.88 7.81
CA ALA A 192 20.90 -3.59 7.96
C ALA A 192 20.62 -2.96 9.34
N GLU A 193 19.39 -3.06 9.85
CA GLU A 193 19.00 -2.62 11.20
C GLU A 193 19.74 -3.38 12.31
N GLN A 194 20.23 -4.58 12.01
CA GLN A 194 21.05 -5.41 12.92
C GLN A 194 22.56 -5.24 12.67
N ASP A 195 22.97 -4.26 11.89
CA ASP A 195 24.37 -4.01 11.43
C ASP A 195 25.00 -5.19 10.67
N GLN A 196 24.19 -6.09 10.11
CA GLN A 196 24.63 -7.26 9.34
C GLN A 196 24.76 -6.89 7.84
N ARG A 197 25.67 -5.97 7.53
CA ARG A 197 25.82 -5.35 6.19
C ARG A 197 26.15 -6.36 5.08
N GLU A 198 27.01 -7.35 5.39
CA GLU A 198 27.38 -8.40 4.44
C GLU A 198 26.18 -9.26 3.98
N ARG A 199 25.19 -9.41 4.85
CA ARG A 199 23.94 -10.12 4.54
C ARG A 199 22.91 -9.22 3.86
N ALA A 200 22.88 -7.94 4.21
CA ALA A 200 21.94 -6.95 3.65
C ALA A 200 22.27 -6.63 2.18
N LEU A 201 23.54 -6.41 1.88
CA LEU A 201 23.98 -5.91 0.57
C LEU A 201 23.57 -6.79 -0.61
N PRO A 202 23.76 -8.13 -0.61
CA PRO A 202 23.31 -9.00 -1.71
C PRO A 202 21.80 -8.92 -1.94
N LEU A 203 21.00 -8.74 -0.87
CA LEU A 203 19.54 -8.64 -0.96
C LEU A 203 19.09 -7.30 -1.53
N TYR A 204 19.75 -6.20 -1.17
CA TYR A 204 19.51 -4.90 -1.81
C TYR A 204 19.80 -4.94 -3.31
N ARG A 205 20.94 -5.54 -3.70
CA ARG A 205 21.30 -5.71 -5.12
C ARG A 205 20.24 -6.52 -5.86
N LYS A 206 19.83 -7.67 -5.30
CA LYS A 206 18.82 -8.53 -5.90
C LYS A 206 17.46 -7.82 -6.03
N SER A 207 17.06 -7.03 -5.03
CA SER A 207 15.87 -6.17 -5.12
C SER A 207 15.99 -5.17 -6.26
N LEU A 208 17.16 -4.54 -6.42
CA LEU A 208 17.42 -3.54 -7.45
C LEU A 208 17.40 -4.16 -8.88
N ASP A 209 18.02 -5.34 -9.05
CA ASP A 209 18.03 -6.06 -10.32
C ASP A 209 16.60 -6.44 -10.77
N LEU A 210 15.76 -6.88 -9.84
CA LEU A 210 14.35 -7.17 -10.12
C LEU A 210 13.56 -5.93 -10.57
N LEU A 211 13.99 -4.74 -10.17
CA LEU A 211 13.35 -3.46 -10.52
C LEU A 211 14.02 -2.76 -11.71
N GLU A 212 14.90 -3.42 -12.45
CA GLU A 212 15.45 -2.85 -13.66
C GLU A 212 14.33 -2.50 -14.65
N GLY A 213 14.33 -1.24 -15.12
CA GLY A 213 13.30 -0.69 -16.00
C GLY A 213 11.98 -0.33 -15.32
N ILE A 214 11.87 -0.51 -14.00
CA ILE A 214 10.70 -0.12 -13.20
C ILE A 214 11.12 1.05 -12.31
N ASP A 215 10.51 2.21 -12.52
CA ASP A 215 10.77 3.41 -11.70
C ASP A 215 9.70 3.52 -10.61
N ASN A 216 10.06 3.15 -9.38
CA ASN A 216 9.19 3.22 -8.22
C ASN A 216 9.98 3.49 -6.92
N THR A 217 9.24 3.70 -5.81
CA THR A 217 9.85 3.98 -4.50
C THR A 217 10.71 2.83 -3.97
N ASP A 218 10.36 1.58 -4.26
CA ASP A 218 11.11 0.40 -3.80
C ASP A 218 12.50 0.37 -4.47
N ARG A 219 12.61 0.78 -5.74
CA ARG A 219 13.89 0.92 -6.44
C ARG A 219 14.78 1.97 -5.78
N LEU A 220 14.22 3.14 -5.46
CA LEU A 220 14.96 4.19 -4.77
C LEU A 220 15.47 3.72 -3.40
N GLU A 221 14.65 3.00 -2.65
CA GLU A 221 15.03 2.46 -1.35
C GLU A 221 16.10 1.37 -1.46
N ALA A 222 16.02 0.51 -2.47
CA ALA A 222 17.05 -0.50 -2.73
C ALA A 222 18.38 0.16 -3.10
N LEU A 223 18.35 1.21 -3.94
CA LEU A 223 19.54 1.97 -4.34
C LEU A 223 20.19 2.65 -3.13
N LYS A 224 19.41 3.31 -2.27
CA LYS A 224 19.91 3.88 -1.01
C LYS A 224 20.57 2.81 -0.14
N GLY A 225 19.94 1.64 -0.01
CA GLY A 225 20.48 0.51 0.74
C GLY A 225 21.84 0.05 0.22
N VAL A 226 22.01 -0.04 -1.08
CA VAL A 226 23.29 -0.37 -1.73
C VAL A 226 24.35 0.68 -1.40
N VAL A 227 24.02 1.96 -1.51
CA VAL A 227 24.95 3.06 -1.22
C VAL A 227 25.37 3.09 0.26
N TYR A 228 24.41 2.98 1.19
CA TYR A 228 24.69 3.04 2.63
C TYR A 228 25.50 1.84 3.15
N ASN A 229 25.43 0.68 2.50
CA ASN A 229 26.12 -0.53 2.95
C ASN A 229 27.49 -0.73 2.27
N GLY A 230 28.07 0.31 1.68
CA GLY A 230 29.49 0.33 1.32
C GLY A 230 29.81 -0.08 -0.11
N VAL A 231 28.85 0.00 -1.01
CA VAL A 231 29.14 -0.07 -2.45
C VAL A 231 29.43 1.35 -2.95
N ASN A 232 30.63 1.51 -3.55
CA ASN A 232 30.95 2.73 -4.26
C ASN A 232 29.88 2.95 -5.35
N PRO A 233 29.09 4.04 -5.31
CA PRO A 233 28.01 4.26 -6.28
C PRO A 233 28.51 4.34 -7.73
N PHE A 234 29.83 4.51 -7.95
CA PHE A 234 30.47 4.52 -9.26
C PHE A 234 30.78 3.11 -9.82
N GLU A 235 30.64 2.04 -9.05
CA GLU A 235 30.77 0.66 -9.54
C GLU A 235 29.47 0.14 -10.18
N TYR A 236 28.32 0.74 -9.86
CA TYR A 236 27.07 0.45 -10.56
C TYR A 236 27.01 1.28 -11.85
N LYS A 237 27.60 0.76 -12.93
CA LYS A 237 27.42 1.32 -14.25
C LYS A 237 25.95 1.11 -14.67
N PHE A 238 25.18 2.18 -14.65
CA PHE A 238 23.96 2.27 -15.45
C PHE A 238 24.40 2.24 -16.91
N GLU A 239 24.38 1.09 -17.55
CA GLU A 239 24.39 1.05 -19.02
C GLU A 239 22.99 1.43 -19.49
N PRO A 240 22.79 2.63 -20.07
CA PRO A 240 21.54 2.93 -20.73
C PRO A 240 21.45 1.98 -21.92
N LYS A 241 20.41 1.13 -21.96
CA LYS A 241 20.15 0.32 -23.17
C LYS A 241 20.06 1.27 -24.35
N SER A 242 20.99 1.14 -25.30
CA SER A 242 20.90 1.75 -26.62
C SER A 242 19.55 1.39 -27.23
N LYS A 243 18.76 2.42 -27.57
CA LYS A 243 17.56 2.27 -28.38
C LYS A 243 17.98 1.62 -29.70
N GLY A 244 17.64 0.33 -29.87
CA GLY A 244 17.56 -0.35 -31.13
C GLY A 244 16.14 -0.26 -31.69
#